data_df4b34ebc7719e56b05dcb2d6dffe83c
#
_entry.id   df4b34ebc7719e56b05dcb2d6dffe83c
#
_cell.length_a   1.000
_cell.length_b   1.000
_cell.length_c   1.000
_cell.angle_alpha   90.00
_cell.angle_beta   90.00
_cell.angle_gamma   90.00
#
_symmetry.space_group_name_H-M   'P 1'
#
loop_
_entity.id
_entity.type
_entity.pdbx_description
1 polymer ?
#
loop_
_entity_poly.entity_id
_entity_poly.type
_entity_poly.pdbx_seq_one_letter_code
_entity_poly.pdbx_strand_id
1 'polypeptide(L)'
;MIGFLRGKVASIFSDYIFLDVRDVGYRVFISHQTRHQMSAGEDVTLYIHTHVREDAILLYGFFSQEEYDLFQHLIGISGIGPKVAQGILSATEANTFYRLIHQKDVKAITKLPGIGKKTAERIILELKDKLALDAFDASVAVDAVPDTEDGMGDMLSEATEALLSLGFVQSEIQSVLKKKSDWESTEEIIRYALTELQRF
;
A
#
# COMPACT_ATOMS: atom_id res chain seq x y z
N MET A 1 -1.66 -12.79 -13.98
CA MET A 1 -1.16 -11.48 -13.53
C MET A 1 0.26 -11.67 -13.01
N ILE A 2 1.17 -10.76 -13.34
CA ILE A 2 2.57 -10.79 -12.87
C ILE A 2 2.64 -9.88 -11.65
N GLY A 3 3.02 -10.43 -10.48
CA GLY A 3 3.12 -9.67 -9.23
C GLY A 3 4.51 -9.11 -8.96
N PHE A 4 5.55 -9.85 -9.31
CA PHE A 4 6.93 -9.38 -9.24
C PHE A 4 7.79 -10.06 -10.32
N LEU A 5 8.91 -9.45 -10.65
CA LEU A 5 9.95 -10.02 -11.50
C LEU A 5 11.31 -9.88 -10.81
N ARG A 6 12.09 -10.96 -10.84
CA ARG A 6 13.49 -10.97 -10.37
C ARG A 6 14.39 -11.38 -11.52
N GLY A 7 15.36 -10.55 -11.83
CA GLY A 7 16.28 -10.80 -12.93
C GLY A 7 17.33 -9.71 -13.07
N LYS A 8 18.07 -9.79 -14.17
CA LYS A 8 19.17 -8.88 -14.49
C LYS A 8 18.68 -7.73 -15.36
N VAL A 9 19.06 -6.51 -15.03
CA VAL A 9 18.79 -5.32 -15.84
C VAL A 9 19.65 -5.39 -17.12
N ALA A 10 19.05 -5.79 -18.23
CA ALA A 10 19.76 -5.91 -19.50
C ALA A 10 20.01 -4.55 -20.15
N SER A 11 19.06 -3.63 -20.09
CA SER A 11 19.18 -2.26 -20.65
C SER A 11 18.26 -1.30 -19.92
N ILE A 12 18.71 -0.04 -19.78
CA ILE A 12 17.96 1.05 -19.15
C ILE A 12 17.68 2.14 -20.18
N PHE A 13 16.41 2.53 -20.31
CA PHE A 13 15.94 3.63 -21.15
C PHE A 13 15.36 4.76 -20.30
N SER A 14 14.78 5.77 -20.91
CA SER A 14 14.24 6.95 -20.19
C SER A 14 13.09 6.61 -19.26
N ASP A 15 12.19 5.72 -19.69
CA ASP A 15 10.91 5.44 -19.05
C ASP A 15 10.61 3.93 -18.91
N TYR A 16 11.53 3.06 -19.36
CA TYR A 16 11.43 1.61 -19.20
C TYR A 16 12.82 0.97 -19.13
N ILE A 17 12.84 -0.29 -18.69
CA ILE A 17 14.00 -1.18 -18.76
C ILE A 17 13.66 -2.44 -19.55
N PHE A 18 14.69 -3.15 -20.02
CA PHE A 18 14.59 -4.58 -20.29
C PHE A 18 15.15 -5.34 -19.10
N LEU A 19 14.30 -6.15 -18.48
CA LEU A 19 14.67 -7.05 -17.41
C LEU A 19 14.77 -8.48 -17.97
N ASP A 20 15.96 -9.06 -17.92
CA ASP A 20 16.19 -10.45 -18.31
C ASP A 20 15.86 -11.37 -17.14
N VAL A 21 14.82 -12.18 -17.32
CA VAL A 21 14.40 -13.19 -16.37
C VAL A 21 14.53 -14.55 -17.03
N ARG A 22 15.68 -15.20 -16.84
CA ARG A 22 16.00 -16.52 -17.42
C ARG A 22 15.80 -16.55 -18.93
N ASP A 23 16.51 -15.69 -19.65
CA ASP A 23 16.51 -15.58 -21.12
C ASP A 23 15.18 -15.03 -21.72
N VAL A 24 14.27 -14.52 -20.89
CA VAL A 24 13.10 -13.80 -21.33
C VAL A 24 13.22 -12.32 -20.98
N GLY A 25 13.26 -11.46 -22.01
CA GLY A 25 13.37 -10.02 -21.86
C GLY A 25 11.99 -9.37 -21.62
N TYR A 26 11.73 -8.92 -20.41
CA TYR A 26 10.52 -8.17 -20.06
C TYR A 26 10.76 -6.67 -20.24
N ARG A 27 9.87 -5.99 -20.99
CA ARG A 27 9.83 -4.51 -20.98
C ARG A 27 9.03 -4.07 -19.78
N VAL A 28 9.66 -3.36 -18.86
CA VAL A 28 9.04 -2.87 -17.63
C VAL A 28 9.16 -1.36 -17.60
N PHE A 29 8.02 -0.66 -17.57
CA PHE A 29 7.98 0.80 -17.40
C PHE A 29 8.27 1.15 -15.95
N ILE A 30 9.15 2.12 -15.73
CA ILE A 30 9.64 2.52 -14.41
C ILE A 30 9.58 4.04 -14.23
N SER A 31 9.48 4.48 -12.98
CA SER A 31 9.60 5.89 -12.63
C SER A 31 11.05 6.37 -12.71
N HIS A 32 11.26 7.69 -12.74
CA HIS A 32 12.60 8.25 -12.62
C HIS A 32 13.25 7.89 -11.28
N GLN A 33 12.48 7.81 -10.21
CA GLN A 33 12.95 7.41 -8.87
C GLN A 33 13.45 5.96 -8.90
N THR A 34 12.63 5.04 -9.39
CA THR A 34 12.99 3.62 -9.55
C THR A 34 14.24 3.47 -10.44
N ARG A 35 14.35 4.25 -11.54
CA ARG A 35 15.49 4.21 -12.44
C ARG A 35 16.81 4.57 -11.76
N HIS A 36 16.81 5.56 -10.87
CA HIS A 36 18.02 6.00 -10.16
C HIS A 36 18.56 4.98 -9.16
N GLN A 37 17.75 3.99 -8.80
CA GLN A 37 18.09 2.96 -7.83
C GLN A 37 18.70 1.70 -8.44
N MET A 38 18.96 1.68 -9.78
CA MET A 38 19.48 0.50 -10.45
C MET A 38 20.50 0.84 -11.54
N SER A 39 21.35 -0.14 -11.85
CA SER A 39 22.37 -0.05 -12.90
C SER A 39 22.22 -1.21 -13.90
N ALA A 40 22.68 -1.01 -15.13
CA ALA A 40 22.71 -2.07 -16.13
C ALA A 40 23.65 -3.21 -15.68
N GLY A 41 23.20 -4.45 -15.82
CA GLY A 41 23.90 -5.64 -15.38
C GLY A 41 23.64 -6.05 -13.94
N GLU A 42 22.88 -5.25 -13.18
CA GLU A 42 22.52 -5.53 -11.79
C GLU A 42 21.34 -6.50 -11.69
N ASP A 43 21.34 -7.37 -10.68
CA ASP A 43 20.21 -8.24 -10.36
C ASP A 43 19.25 -7.50 -9.42
N VAL A 44 18.00 -7.34 -9.87
CA VAL A 44 16.98 -6.60 -9.14
C VAL A 44 15.70 -7.42 -8.96
N THR A 45 14.93 -7.06 -7.97
CA THR A 45 13.54 -7.52 -7.83
C THR A 45 12.63 -6.29 -7.91
N LEU A 46 11.64 -6.33 -8.80
CA LEU A 46 10.67 -5.26 -8.97
C LEU A 46 9.26 -5.79 -8.69
N TYR A 47 8.48 -5.06 -7.93
CA TYR A 47 7.03 -5.26 -7.84
C TYR A 47 6.39 -4.84 -9.16
N ILE A 48 5.43 -5.61 -9.67
CA ILE A 48 4.89 -5.41 -11.02
C ILE A 48 3.38 -5.21 -10.97
N HIS A 49 2.92 -4.11 -11.55
CA HIS A 49 1.54 -3.96 -11.97
C HIS A 49 1.38 -4.37 -13.42
N THR A 50 0.53 -5.36 -13.68
CA THR A 50 0.20 -5.81 -15.04
C THR A 50 -1.02 -5.06 -15.53
N HIS A 51 -0.86 -4.16 -16.48
CA HIS A 51 -1.95 -3.43 -17.11
C HIS A 51 -2.33 -4.08 -18.44
N VAL A 52 -3.52 -4.67 -18.49
CA VAL A 52 -4.05 -5.38 -19.66
C VAL A 52 -5.00 -4.46 -20.43
N ARG A 53 -4.79 -4.34 -21.73
CA ARG A 53 -5.64 -3.64 -22.67
C ARG A 53 -5.96 -4.58 -23.84
N GLU A 54 -6.89 -4.20 -24.68
CA GLU A 54 -7.26 -5.00 -25.86
C GLU A 54 -6.08 -5.20 -26.83
N ASP A 55 -5.20 -4.22 -26.92
CA ASP A 55 -4.09 -4.14 -27.87
C ASP A 55 -2.71 -4.38 -27.27
N ALA A 56 -2.60 -4.43 -25.91
CA ALA A 56 -1.30 -4.52 -25.25
C ALA A 56 -1.38 -5.06 -23.81
N ILE A 57 -0.27 -5.70 -23.40
CA ILE A 57 0.02 -5.99 -22.00
C ILE A 57 1.23 -5.15 -21.60
N LEU A 58 1.01 -4.24 -20.65
CA LEU A 58 2.06 -3.32 -20.17
C LEU A 58 2.42 -3.68 -18.74
N LEU A 59 3.72 -3.69 -18.44
CA LEU A 59 4.24 -3.95 -17.10
C LEU A 59 4.80 -2.64 -16.54
N TYR A 60 4.34 -2.26 -15.35
CA TYR A 60 4.85 -1.14 -14.57
C TYR A 60 5.59 -1.70 -13.36
N GLY A 61 6.84 -1.29 -13.18
CA GLY A 61 7.74 -1.80 -12.15
C GLY A 61 8.10 -0.76 -11.10
N PHE A 62 8.21 -1.24 -9.86
CA PHE A 62 8.48 -0.42 -8.68
C PHE A 62 9.56 -1.10 -7.84
N PHE A 63 10.46 -0.30 -7.28
CA PHE A 63 11.56 -0.83 -6.49
C PHE A 63 11.12 -1.19 -5.07
N SER A 64 10.15 -0.46 -4.52
CA SER A 64 9.60 -0.70 -3.20
C SER A 64 8.09 -0.98 -3.22
N GLN A 65 7.59 -1.57 -2.12
CA GLN A 65 6.16 -1.81 -1.94
C GLN A 65 5.40 -0.49 -1.83
N GLU A 66 5.98 0.53 -1.17
CA GLU A 66 5.35 1.84 -1.00
C GLU A 66 5.11 2.54 -2.35
N GLU A 67 6.08 2.44 -3.29
CA GLU A 67 5.89 2.96 -4.66
C GLU A 67 4.76 2.21 -5.39
N TYR A 68 4.71 0.89 -5.23
CA TYR A 68 3.68 0.04 -5.83
C TYR A 68 2.29 0.39 -5.27
N ASP A 69 2.16 0.53 -3.96
CA ASP A 69 0.88 0.83 -3.29
C ASP A 69 0.38 2.23 -3.67
N LEU A 70 1.27 3.22 -3.69
CA LEU A 70 0.91 4.56 -4.17
C LEU A 70 0.43 4.53 -5.62
N PHE A 71 1.10 3.76 -6.49
CA PHE A 71 0.66 3.59 -7.87
C PHE A 71 -0.74 2.98 -7.95
N GLN A 72 -1.01 1.92 -7.18
CA GLN A 72 -2.33 1.27 -7.12
C GLN A 72 -3.43 2.24 -6.65
N HIS A 73 -3.14 3.01 -5.61
CA HIS A 73 -4.05 4.04 -5.11
C HIS A 73 -4.35 5.08 -6.18
N LEU A 74 -3.33 5.58 -6.89
CA LEU A 74 -3.48 6.59 -7.92
C LEU A 74 -4.30 6.12 -9.11
N ILE A 75 -4.03 4.92 -9.65
CA ILE A 75 -4.80 4.39 -10.80
C ILE A 75 -6.25 4.04 -10.46
N GLY A 76 -6.57 3.86 -9.19
CA GLY A 76 -7.93 3.68 -8.70
C GLY A 76 -8.76 4.97 -8.72
N ILE A 77 -8.13 6.14 -8.88
CA ILE A 77 -8.81 7.43 -8.93
C ILE A 77 -9.27 7.71 -10.36
N SER A 78 -10.56 8.00 -10.53
CA SER A 78 -11.10 8.33 -11.86
C SER A 78 -10.39 9.54 -12.48
N GLY A 79 -9.88 9.36 -13.70
CA GLY A 79 -9.14 10.37 -14.44
C GLY A 79 -7.60 10.26 -14.26
N ILE A 80 -7.11 9.32 -13.47
CA ILE A 80 -5.68 9.03 -13.35
C ILE A 80 -5.39 7.67 -13.98
N GLY A 81 -4.73 7.67 -15.13
CA GLY A 81 -4.25 6.43 -15.74
C GLY A 81 -2.81 6.10 -15.34
N PRO A 82 -2.33 4.90 -15.71
CA PRO A 82 -0.98 4.44 -15.36
C PRO A 82 0.14 5.41 -15.76
N LYS A 83 0.03 6.09 -16.91
CA LYS A 83 1.02 7.06 -17.37
C LYS A 83 1.09 8.30 -16.47
N VAL A 84 -0.05 8.79 -16.00
CA VAL A 84 -0.11 9.94 -15.08
C VAL A 84 0.42 9.55 -13.71
N ALA A 85 0.01 8.38 -13.19
CA ALA A 85 0.51 7.84 -11.93
C ALA A 85 2.03 7.66 -11.95
N GLN A 86 2.59 7.11 -13.04
CA GLN A 86 4.04 6.99 -13.23
C GLN A 86 4.74 8.36 -13.27
N GLY A 87 4.10 9.37 -13.88
CA GLY A 87 4.59 10.75 -13.89
C GLY A 87 4.65 11.36 -12.48
N ILE A 88 3.64 11.11 -11.65
CA ILE A 88 3.62 11.54 -10.25
C ILE A 88 4.77 10.90 -9.47
N LEU A 89 4.93 9.56 -9.56
CA LEU A 89 6.02 8.82 -8.91
C LEU A 89 7.41 9.23 -9.41
N SER A 90 7.51 9.74 -10.64
CA SER A 90 8.76 10.30 -11.16
C SER A 90 9.08 11.68 -10.60
N ALA A 91 8.06 12.44 -10.19
CA ALA A 91 8.21 13.82 -9.71
C ALA A 91 8.33 13.93 -8.18
N THR A 92 7.88 12.93 -7.43
CA THR A 92 7.89 12.95 -5.97
C THR A 92 7.99 11.53 -5.39
N GLU A 93 8.63 11.40 -4.24
CA GLU A 93 8.67 10.17 -3.47
C GLU A 93 7.32 9.87 -2.81
N ALA A 94 7.00 8.58 -2.60
CA ALA A 94 5.74 8.14 -2.04
C ALA A 94 5.44 8.81 -0.68
N ASN A 95 6.39 8.80 0.25
CA ASN A 95 6.23 9.40 1.57
C ASN A 95 5.98 10.92 1.52
N THR A 96 6.65 11.60 0.59
CA THR A 96 6.44 13.04 0.37
C THR A 96 5.06 13.30 -0.19
N PHE A 97 4.59 12.47 -1.14
CA PHE A 97 3.25 12.59 -1.70
C PHE A 97 2.16 12.39 -0.63
N TYR A 98 2.26 11.34 0.19
CA TYR A 98 1.33 11.09 1.29
C TYR A 98 1.27 12.26 2.28
N ARG A 99 2.43 12.87 2.58
CA ARG A 99 2.50 14.06 3.43
C ARG A 99 1.72 15.25 2.83
N LEU A 100 1.82 15.48 1.50
CA LEU A 100 1.03 16.51 0.81
C LEU A 100 -0.47 16.23 0.90
N ILE A 101 -0.90 14.97 0.82
CA ILE A 101 -2.29 14.56 1.00
C ILE A 101 -2.78 14.91 2.42
N HIS A 102 -2.02 14.53 3.45
CA HIS A 102 -2.36 14.85 4.84
C HIS A 102 -2.48 16.36 5.09
N GLN A 103 -1.57 17.16 4.50
CA GLN A 103 -1.56 18.62 4.60
C GLN A 103 -2.64 19.28 3.74
N LYS A 104 -3.33 18.52 2.88
CA LYS A 104 -4.32 19.02 1.90
C LYS A 104 -3.74 20.12 0.98
N ASP A 105 -2.46 19.98 0.62
CA ASP A 105 -1.77 20.98 -0.21
C ASP A 105 -2.12 20.82 -1.70
N VAL A 106 -3.31 21.32 -2.06
CA VAL A 106 -3.80 21.34 -3.45
C VAL A 106 -2.80 22.01 -4.39
N LYS A 107 -2.12 23.09 -3.91
CA LYS A 107 -1.18 23.85 -4.76
C LYS A 107 0.06 23.05 -5.12
N ALA A 108 0.61 22.31 -4.16
CA ALA A 108 1.76 21.44 -4.41
C ALA A 108 1.39 20.28 -5.34
N ILE A 109 0.23 19.64 -5.12
CA ILE A 109 -0.24 18.52 -5.94
C ILE A 109 -0.55 18.97 -7.39
N THR A 110 -1.08 20.16 -7.59
CA THR A 110 -1.35 20.71 -8.94
C THR A 110 -0.07 20.98 -9.74
N LYS A 111 1.10 21.08 -9.11
CA LYS A 111 2.39 21.20 -9.81
C LYS A 111 2.91 19.88 -10.39
N LEU A 112 2.33 18.77 -10.00
CA LEU A 112 2.71 17.45 -10.50
C LEU A 112 2.24 17.26 -11.96
N PRO A 113 2.99 16.51 -12.78
CA PRO A 113 2.69 16.36 -14.19
C PRO A 113 1.33 15.72 -14.42
N GLY A 114 0.53 16.33 -15.30
CA GLY A 114 -0.79 15.81 -15.68
C GLY A 114 -1.90 16.04 -14.66
N ILE A 115 -1.66 16.81 -13.58
CA ILE A 115 -2.63 17.05 -12.51
C ILE A 115 -3.18 18.49 -12.59
N GLY A 116 -4.47 18.60 -12.90
CA GLY A 116 -5.22 19.86 -12.79
C GLY A 116 -5.82 20.06 -11.40
N LYS A 117 -6.34 21.27 -11.13
CA LYS A 117 -6.93 21.62 -9.82
C LYS A 117 -8.03 20.65 -9.38
N LYS A 118 -8.98 20.32 -10.27
CA LYS A 118 -10.08 19.38 -9.97
C LYS A 118 -9.56 17.97 -9.64
N THR A 119 -8.53 17.50 -10.38
CA THR A 119 -7.91 16.21 -10.13
C THR A 119 -7.15 16.21 -8.80
N ALA A 120 -6.45 17.31 -8.46
CA ALA A 120 -5.74 17.44 -7.18
C ALA A 120 -6.72 17.38 -5.98
N GLU A 121 -7.83 18.12 -6.05
CA GLU A 121 -8.87 18.09 -5.02
C GLU A 121 -9.47 16.68 -4.86
N ARG A 122 -9.70 15.98 -5.97
CA ARG A 122 -10.19 14.60 -5.98
C ARG A 122 -9.19 13.62 -5.38
N ILE A 123 -7.92 13.71 -5.76
CA ILE A 123 -6.84 12.88 -5.19
C ILE A 123 -6.83 13.03 -3.66
N ILE A 124 -6.86 14.25 -3.14
CA ILE A 124 -6.84 14.50 -1.70
C ILE A 124 -8.05 13.85 -1.01
N LEU A 125 -9.25 14.00 -1.59
CA LEU A 125 -10.47 13.45 -1.01
C LEU A 125 -10.41 11.92 -0.97
N GLU A 126 -10.21 11.28 -2.14
CA GLU A 126 -10.27 9.83 -2.27
C GLU A 126 -9.11 9.11 -1.56
N LEU A 127 -7.87 9.68 -1.58
CA LEU A 127 -6.74 9.05 -0.88
C LEU A 127 -6.80 9.25 0.62
N LYS A 128 -7.32 10.38 1.11
CA LYS A 128 -7.46 10.58 2.55
C LYS A 128 -8.38 9.53 3.17
N ASP A 129 -9.47 9.22 2.49
CA ASP A 129 -10.42 8.22 2.97
C ASP A 129 -9.81 6.79 2.92
N LYS A 130 -9.08 6.46 1.85
CA LYS A 130 -8.37 5.18 1.73
C LYS A 130 -7.23 5.05 2.75
N LEU A 131 -6.38 6.07 2.89
CA LEU A 131 -5.30 6.07 3.87
C LEU A 131 -5.79 6.03 5.31
N ALA A 132 -6.98 6.55 5.60
CA ALA A 132 -7.62 6.38 6.89
C ALA A 132 -8.06 4.92 7.12
N LEU A 133 -8.51 4.22 6.07
CA LEU A 133 -8.83 2.80 6.10
C LEU A 133 -7.55 1.95 6.18
N ASP A 134 -6.53 2.24 5.35
CA ASP A 134 -5.27 1.51 5.34
C ASP A 134 -4.45 1.74 6.62
N ALA A 135 -4.49 2.95 7.21
CA ALA A 135 -3.91 3.21 8.53
C ALA A 135 -4.68 2.49 9.64
N PHE A 136 -5.95 2.24 9.42
CA PHE A 136 -6.78 1.42 10.29
C PHE A 136 -6.40 -0.08 10.13
N ASP A 137 -6.25 -0.57 8.90
CA ASP A 137 -5.77 -1.92 8.60
C ASP A 137 -4.28 -2.10 8.98
N ALA A 138 -3.44 -1.06 8.76
CA ALA A 138 -2.02 -1.10 9.14
C ALA A 138 -1.80 -0.96 10.66
N SER A 139 -2.69 -0.28 11.39
CA SER A 139 -2.66 -0.30 12.85
C SER A 139 -3.07 -1.67 13.44
N VAL A 140 -3.66 -2.51 12.60
CA VAL A 140 -3.91 -3.93 12.87
C VAL A 140 -2.73 -4.81 12.39
N ALA A 141 -1.91 -4.32 11.45
CA ALA A 141 -0.82 -5.10 10.81
C ALA A 141 0.61 -4.67 11.20
N VAL A 142 0.81 -3.60 11.96
CA VAL A 142 2.15 -3.09 12.34
C VAL A 142 2.32 -3.02 13.86
N ASP A 143 2.05 -4.15 14.55
CA ASP A 143 2.78 -4.50 15.75
C ASP A 143 3.50 -5.83 15.52
N ALA A 144 4.40 -5.83 14.52
CA ALA A 144 5.43 -6.83 14.38
C ALA A 144 6.78 -6.13 14.55
N VAL A 145 7.22 -6.17 15.80
CA VAL A 145 8.56 -6.00 16.40
C VAL A 145 9.03 -4.55 16.65
N PRO A 146 9.20 -4.17 17.92
CA PRO A 146 10.46 -4.48 18.62
C PRO A 146 10.23 -5.34 19.88
N ASP A 147 11.21 -6.19 20.14
CA ASP A 147 11.38 -6.94 21.39
C ASP A 147 11.14 -6.05 22.61
N THR A 148 9.96 -6.20 23.24
CA THR A 148 9.77 -5.95 24.67
C THR A 148 8.74 -6.96 25.18
N GLU A 149 9.13 -7.63 26.25
CA GLU A 149 8.35 -8.59 27.02
C GLU A 149 7.03 -7.97 27.51
N ASP A 150 5.94 -8.11 26.72
CA ASP A 150 4.58 -7.95 27.19
C ASP A 150 3.64 -8.80 26.31
N GLY A 151 3.52 -10.09 26.63
CA GLY A 151 2.66 -11.05 25.96
C GLY A 151 1.16 -10.72 26.00
N MET A 152 0.75 -9.63 26.65
CA MET A 152 -0.64 -9.19 26.72
C MET A 152 -1.05 -8.35 25.48
N GLY A 153 -0.13 -7.61 24.86
CA GLY A 153 -0.39 -6.85 23.64
C GLY A 153 -0.69 -7.77 22.45
N ASP A 154 0.08 -8.83 22.31
CA ASP A 154 -0.07 -9.82 21.24
C ASP A 154 -1.39 -10.58 21.36
N MET A 155 -1.78 -10.99 22.58
CA MET A 155 -3.06 -11.69 22.83
C MET A 155 -4.27 -10.81 22.48
N LEU A 156 -4.23 -9.52 22.80
CA LEU A 156 -5.31 -8.57 22.48
C LEU A 156 -5.42 -8.32 20.98
N SER A 157 -4.28 -8.22 20.28
CA SER A 157 -4.21 -8.05 18.84
C SER A 157 -4.81 -9.26 18.11
N GLU A 158 -4.35 -10.46 18.43
CA GLU A 158 -4.82 -11.72 17.86
C GLU A 158 -6.32 -11.95 18.10
N ALA A 159 -6.80 -11.66 19.33
CA ALA A 159 -8.22 -11.77 19.66
C ALA A 159 -9.07 -10.77 18.87
N THR A 160 -8.57 -9.54 18.68
CA THR A 160 -9.27 -8.50 17.90
C THR A 160 -9.40 -8.91 16.44
N GLU A 161 -8.35 -9.42 15.83
CA GLU A 161 -8.35 -9.91 14.44
C GLU A 161 -9.34 -11.07 14.25
N ALA A 162 -9.35 -12.02 15.18
CA ALA A 162 -10.32 -13.12 15.17
C ALA A 162 -11.77 -12.63 15.23
N LEU A 163 -12.08 -11.66 16.09
CA LEU A 163 -13.42 -11.09 16.21
C LEU A 163 -13.85 -10.28 15.00
N LEU A 164 -12.92 -9.54 14.36
CA LEU A 164 -13.17 -8.86 13.09
C LEU A 164 -13.47 -9.84 11.96
N SER A 165 -12.75 -10.97 11.89
CA SER A 165 -13.00 -12.03 10.91
C SER A 165 -14.37 -12.69 11.07
N LEU A 166 -14.91 -12.68 12.28
CA LEU A 166 -16.26 -13.14 12.59
C LEU A 166 -17.35 -12.10 12.27
N GLY A 167 -16.97 -10.89 11.79
CA GLY A 167 -17.90 -9.87 11.32
C GLY A 167 -18.33 -8.84 12.35
N PHE A 168 -17.69 -8.80 13.53
CA PHE A 168 -17.97 -7.76 14.54
C PHE A 168 -17.26 -6.44 14.17
N VAL A 169 -17.84 -5.31 14.58
CA VAL A 169 -17.27 -4.00 14.30
C VAL A 169 -16.24 -3.62 15.38
N GLN A 170 -15.12 -3.00 14.96
CA GLN A 170 -14.03 -2.59 15.85
C GLN A 170 -14.49 -1.80 17.10
N SER A 171 -15.44 -0.88 16.91
CA SER A 171 -15.95 -0.06 18.02
C SER A 171 -16.67 -0.88 19.09
N GLU A 172 -17.35 -1.95 18.68
CA GLU A 172 -18.02 -2.89 19.59
C GLU A 172 -17.00 -3.74 20.34
N ILE A 173 -16.00 -4.28 19.61
CA ILE A 173 -14.91 -5.06 20.18
C ILE A 173 -14.17 -4.23 21.24
N GLN A 174 -13.75 -3.01 20.91
CA GLN A 174 -13.04 -2.15 21.85
C GLN A 174 -13.89 -1.78 23.07
N SER A 175 -15.20 -1.58 22.91
CA SER A 175 -16.09 -1.28 24.03
C SER A 175 -16.20 -2.43 25.02
N VAL A 176 -16.11 -3.67 24.53
CA VAL A 176 -16.17 -4.88 25.35
C VAL A 176 -14.80 -5.16 26.00
N LEU A 177 -13.71 -5.05 25.26
CA LEU A 177 -12.37 -5.31 25.78
C LEU A 177 -11.94 -4.32 26.86
N LYS A 178 -12.44 -3.09 26.86
CA LYS A 178 -12.20 -2.09 27.91
C LYS A 178 -12.84 -2.44 29.26
N LYS A 179 -13.79 -3.38 29.31
CA LYS A 179 -14.48 -3.77 30.54
C LYS A 179 -13.68 -4.70 31.45
N LYS A 180 -12.66 -5.36 30.89
CA LYS A 180 -11.76 -6.27 31.61
C LYS A 180 -10.34 -6.09 31.12
N SER A 181 -9.36 -6.09 32.04
CA SER A 181 -7.93 -5.88 31.71
C SER A 181 -7.03 -7.08 32.05
N ASP A 182 -7.52 -8.05 32.82
CA ASP A 182 -6.74 -9.20 33.25
C ASP A 182 -7.11 -10.41 32.37
N TRP A 183 -6.23 -10.68 31.37
CA TRP A 183 -6.41 -11.76 30.41
C TRP A 183 -5.30 -12.81 30.55
N GLU A 184 -5.67 -14.09 30.60
CA GLU A 184 -4.72 -15.19 30.72
C GLU A 184 -4.39 -15.81 29.34
N SER A 185 -5.28 -15.65 28.33
CA SER A 185 -5.08 -16.19 26.99
C SER A 185 -5.95 -15.50 25.93
N THR A 186 -5.52 -15.58 24.67
CA THR A 186 -6.29 -15.12 23.49
C THR A 186 -7.68 -15.78 23.43
N GLU A 187 -7.78 -17.08 23.77
CA GLU A 187 -9.06 -17.80 23.78
C GLU A 187 -10.03 -17.25 24.80
N GLU A 188 -9.56 -16.85 25.98
CA GLU A 188 -10.39 -16.23 27.02
C GLU A 188 -10.95 -14.89 26.53
N ILE A 189 -10.15 -14.07 25.90
CA ILE A 189 -10.55 -12.78 25.32
C ILE A 189 -11.66 -12.98 24.29
N ILE A 190 -11.46 -13.89 23.34
CA ILE A 190 -12.44 -14.18 22.29
C ILE A 190 -13.75 -14.68 22.89
N ARG A 191 -13.70 -15.62 23.82
CA ARG A 191 -14.88 -16.20 24.47
C ARG A 191 -15.67 -15.15 25.25
N TYR A 192 -14.98 -14.31 26.00
CA TYR A 192 -15.59 -13.20 26.72
C TYR A 192 -16.27 -12.20 25.80
N ALA A 193 -15.55 -11.78 24.75
CA ALA A 193 -16.06 -10.82 23.77
C ALA A 193 -17.30 -11.36 23.04
N LEU A 194 -17.30 -12.62 22.61
CA LEU A 194 -18.46 -13.26 21.99
C LEU A 194 -19.67 -13.30 22.94
N THR A 195 -19.45 -13.57 24.21
CA THR A 195 -20.54 -13.62 25.21
C THR A 195 -21.17 -12.23 25.43
N GLU A 196 -20.35 -11.19 25.45
CA GLU A 196 -20.83 -9.82 25.65
C GLU A 196 -21.43 -9.22 24.38
N LEU A 197 -20.88 -9.53 23.21
CA LEU A 197 -21.36 -9.04 21.89
C LEU A 197 -22.66 -9.74 21.44
N GLN A 198 -22.92 -10.98 21.87
CA GLN A 198 -24.18 -11.70 21.59
C GLN A 198 -25.34 -11.25 22.47
N ARG A 199 -25.10 -10.41 23.47
CA ARG A 199 -26.14 -9.87 24.37
C ARG A 199 -26.80 -8.59 23.84
N PHE A 200 -26.37 -8.13 22.67
CA PHE A 200 -26.96 -7.02 21.90
C PHE A 200 -27.59 -7.56 20.62
#